data_291d529bf42593564dacede424ef59c5
#
_entry.id   291d529bf42593564dacede424ef59c5
#
_cell.length_a   1.000
_cell.length_b   1.000
_cell.length_c   1.000
_cell.angle_alpha   90.00
_cell.angle_beta   90.00
_cell.angle_gamma   90.00
#
_symmetry.space_group_name_H-M   'P 1'
#
loop_
_entity.id
_entity.type
_entity.pdbx_description
1 polymer ?
#
loop_
_entity_poly.entity_id
_entity_poly.type
_entity_poly.pdbx_seq_one_letter_code
_entity_poly.pdbx_strand_id
1 'polypeptide(L)'
;MYHGLLFAPDGKVIEIPGQEVVPPQARVKSYPVAERHSWIWVWMGDPTKADEALIPPAVGFDDPDYILGRGQLDYAAEARLINDNLLDFSHLTFVHAQSFGSDPDFARVLPSITPLPRGIRYLRWIENTFGSSTRKTDVPMDNFMAYDYLLPGILLMQTGVFPLGTAKACDFGHPDLSRAVGSLSFTSQAVTPVTEKTARYFFSWGPHRNFGNEETRDGMMRVAAQAFTEDKTMIEAQQRVIDGSPDAQVMPTAHDKGVTLFNRLIASMVKQEQEEQLSKELERTVS
;
A
#
# COMPACT_ATOMS: atom_id res chain seq x y z
N MET A 1 8.33 -21.10 -25.49
CA MET A 1 9.24 -19.98 -25.92
C MET A 1 9.08 -19.78 -27.40
N TYR A 2 8.80 -18.55 -27.85
CA TYR A 2 8.29 -18.30 -29.21
C TYR A 2 9.26 -18.68 -30.34
N HIS A 3 10.56 -18.33 -30.24
CA HIS A 3 11.60 -18.69 -31.21
C HIS A 3 12.76 -19.47 -30.60
N GLY A 4 12.63 -19.98 -29.41
CA GLY A 4 13.65 -20.81 -28.76
C GLY A 4 14.92 -20.08 -28.32
N LEU A 5 14.94 -18.75 -28.30
CA LEU A 5 16.08 -17.97 -27.81
C LEU A 5 16.39 -18.36 -26.35
N LEU A 6 17.66 -18.58 -26.06
CA LEU A 6 18.14 -18.84 -24.69
C LEU A 6 18.77 -17.57 -24.12
N PHE A 7 18.37 -17.20 -22.88
CA PHE A 7 18.86 -16.02 -22.20
C PHE A 7 19.69 -16.41 -20.98
N ALA A 8 20.77 -15.69 -20.77
CA ALA A 8 21.51 -15.73 -19.51
C ALA A 8 20.78 -14.92 -18.42
N PRO A 9 21.09 -15.11 -17.13
CA PRO A 9 20.45 -14.38 -16.03
C PRO A 9 20.62 -12.85 -16.11
N ASP A 10 21.66 -12.36 -16.79
CA ASP A 10 21.91 -10.92 -17.03
C ASP A 10 21.10 -10.36 -18.22
N GLY A 11 20.23 -11.16 -18.81
CA GLY A 11 19.39 -10.79 -19.94
C GLY A 11 20.02 -10.86 -21.32
N LYS A 12 21.30 -11.28 -21.44
CA LYS A 12 21.92 -11.49 -22.77
C LYS A 12 21.35 -12.74 -23.43
N VAL A 13 21.16 -12.69 -24.76
CA VAL A 13 20.88 -13.87 -25.55
C VAL A 13 22.20 -14.64 -25.72
N ILE A 14 22.20 -15.91 -25.36
CA ILE A 14 23.36 -16.81 -25.44
C ILE A 14 23.24 -17.85 -26.54
N GLU A 15 22.03 -18.09 -27.04
CA GLU A 15 21.77 -19.01 -28.14
C GLU A 15 20.54 -18.54 -28.95
N ILE A 16 20.66 -18.61 -30.27
CA ILE A 16 19.58 -18.39 -31.23
C ILE A 16 19.50 -19.64 -32.10
N PRO A 17 18.40 -20.43 -32.08
CA PRO A 17 18.28 -21.61 -32.91
C PRO A 17 18.48 -21.34 -34.40
N GLY A 18 19.37 -22.08 -35.05
CA GLY A 18 19.68 -21.93 -36.47
C GLY A 18 20.60 -20.76 -36.82
N GLN A 19 21.22 -20.11 -35.81
CA GLN A 19 22.13 -18.99 -36.02
C GLN A 19 23.44 -19.23 -35.21
N GLU A 20 24.58 -19.20 -35.89
CA GLU A 20 25.90 -19.44 -35.25
C GLU A 20 26.39 -18.24 -34.42
N VAL A 21 26.04 -17.03 -34.83
CA VAL A 21 26.52 -15.80 -34.21
C VAL A 21 25.38 -15.07 -33.52
N VAL A 22 25.49 -14.87 -32.20
CA VAL A 22 24.58 -14.04 -31.45
C VAL A 22 25.06 -12.59 -31.47
N PRO A 23 24.24 -11.61 -31.98
CA PRO A 23 24.63 -10.21 -31.98
C PRO A 23 24.89 -9.70 -30.55
N PRO A 24 25.97 -8.91 -30.30
CA PRO A 24 26.29 -8.41 -28.97
C PRO A 24 25.17 -7.58 -28.31
N GLN A 25 24.34 -6.92 -29.12
CA GLN A 25 23.19 -6.13 -28.67
C GLN A 25 21.95 -6.96 -28.37
N ALA A 26 21.94 -8.29 -28.68
CA ALA A 26 20.82 -9.18 -28.44
C ALA A 26 20.66 -9.42 -26.92
N ARG A 27 19.87 -8.60 -26.27
CA ARG A 27 19.59 -8.67 -24.83
C ARG A 27 18.24 -8.05 -24.48
N VAL A 28 17.66 -8.49 -23.39
CA VAL A 28 16.53 -7.84 -22.73
C VAL A 28 17.03 -6.93 -21.61
N LYS A 29 16.23 -5.93 -21.26
CA LYS A 29 16.52 -5.07 -20.12
C LYS A 29 16.40 -5.87 -18.83
N SER A 30 17.38 -5.75 -17.94
CA SER A 30 17.36 -6.33 -16.59
C SER A 30 17.12 -5.23 -15.57
N TYR A 31 16.51 -5.61 -14.45
CA TYR A 31 16.19 -4.70 -13.35
C TYR A 31 16.79 -5.23 -12.06
N PRO A 32 17.33 -4.36 -11.17
CA PRO A 32 17.70 -4.76 -9.83
C PRO A 32 16.49 -5.29 -9.07
N VAL A 33 16.68 -6.41 -8.38
CA VAL A 33 15.65 -7.08 -7.60
C VAL A 33 16.20 -7.36 -6.20
N ALA A 34 15.38 -7.13 -5.17
CA ALA A 34 15.68 -7.49 -3.80
C ALA A 34 14.50 -8.27 -3.19
N GLU A 35 14.81 -9.23 -2.33
CA GLU A 35 13.82 -9.93 -1.50
C GLU A 35 13.97 -9.45 -0.06
N ARG A 36 12.91 -8.79 0.46
CA ARG A 36 12.86 -8.25 1.82
C ARG A 36 11.45 -8.37 2.37
N HIS A 37 11.31 -8.77 3.62
CA HIS A 37 10.03 -8.86 4.33
C HIS A 37 9.01 -9.74 3.60
N SER A 38 9.49 -10.83 2.97
CA SER A 38 8.69 -11.77 2.15
C SER A 38 8.03 -11.14 0.91
N TRP A 39 8.52 -9.97 0.46
CA TRP A 39 8.13 -9.30 -0.76
C TRP A 39 9.28 -9.29 -1.77
N ILE A 40 8.93 -9.28 -3.06
CA ILE A 40 9.89 -9.08 -4.15
C ILE A 40 9.80 -7.63 -4.59
N TRP A 41 10.90 -6.90 -4.47
CA TRP A 41 11.04 -5.50 -4.83
C TRP A 41 11.81 -5.37 -6.13
N VAL A 42 11.29 -4.58 -7.06
CA VAL A 42 11.91 -4.36 -8.37
C VAL A 42 12.20 -2.87 -8.53
N TRP A 43 13.46 -2.54 -8.78
CA TRP A 43 13.85 -1.16 -9.08
C TRP A 43 13.67 -0.88 -10.56
N MET A 44 12.74 -0.01 -10.94
CA MET A 44 12.39 0.28 -12.33
C MET A 44 13.16 1.46 -12.92
N GLY A 45 13.85 2.25 -12.08
CA GLY A 45 14.63 3.43 -12.48
C GLY A 45 16.05 3.12 -12.96
N ASP A 46 16.94 4.12 -12.90
CA ASP A 46 18.38 3.99 -13.17
C ASP A 46 19.01 2.95 -12.23
N PRO A 47 19.57 1.82 -12.73
CA PRO A 47 20.14 0.78 -11.88
C PRO A 47 21.25 1.25 -10.94
N THR A 48 21.97 2.32 -11.32
CA THR A 48 23.04 2.88 -10.48
C THR A 48 22.55 3.63 -9.25
N LYS A 49 21.25 3.93 -9.21
CA LYS A 49 20.54 4.57 -8.09
C LYS A 49 19.74 3.59 -7.24
N ALA A 50 19.78 2.29 -7.55
CA ALA A 50 19.09 1.28 -6.76
C ALA A 50 19.67 1.23 -5.34
N ASP A 51 18.81 1.43 -4.34
CA ASP A 51 19.20 1.46 -2.94
C ASP A 51 18.20 0.66 -2.11
N GLU A 52 18.63 -0.45 -1.54
CA GLU A 52 17.79 -1.29 -0.68
C GLU A 52 17.34 -0.61 0.61
N ALA A 53 18.03 0.45 1.05
CA ALA A 53 17.60 1.24 2.20
C ALA A 53 16.26 2.00 1.97
N LEU A 54 15.85 2.12 0.70
CA LEU A 54 14.55 2.71 0.32
C LEU A 54 13.38 1.72 0.45
N ILE A 55 13.66 0.43 0.65
CA ILE A 55 12.60 -0.59 0.83
C ILE A 55 11.90 -0.34 2.17
N PRO A 56 10.57 -0.17 2.18
CA PRO A 56 9.81 0.05 3.40
C PRO A 56 9.92 -1.11 4.40
N PRO A 57 9.89 -0.85 5.71
CA PRO A 57 10.04 -1.88 6.76
C PRO A 57 8.73 -2.64 6.98
N ALA A 58 8.26 -3.36 5.96
CA ALA A 58 7.07 -4.22 6.06
C ALA A 58 7.31 -5.41 7.00
N VAL A 59 6.23 -5.97 7.53
CA VAL A 59 6.27 -7.23 8.30
C VAL A 59 6.18 -8.41 7.32
N GLY A 60 7.11 -9.35 7.42
CA GLY A 60 7.17 -10.55 6.58
C GLY A 60 6.35 -11.72 7.14
N PHE A 61 6.24 -12.81 6.37
CA PHE A 61 5.56 -14.05 6.80
C PHE A 61 6.35 -14.87 7.80
N ASP A 62 7.64 -14.57 7.94
CA ASP A 62 8.59 -15.15 8.91
C ASP A 62 8.71 -14.34 10.21
N ASP A 63 7.88 -13.29 10.35
CA ASP A 63 7.86 -12.48 11.56
C ASP A 63 7.44 -13.32 12.78
N PRO A 64 8.17 -13.24 13.90
CA PRO A 64 7.90 -14.05 15.07
C PRO A 64 6.61 -13.64 15.80
N ASP A 65 6.17 -12.40 15.65
CA ASP A 65 5.06 -11.84 16.43
C ASP A 65 3.71 -11.89 15.68
N TYR A 66 3.73 -11.94 14.34
CA TYR A 66 2.51 -11.91 13.53
C TYR A 66 2.28 -13.19 12.74
N ILE A 67 1.00 -13.52 12.53
CA ILE A 67 0.56 -14.63 11.68
C ILE A 67 -0.15 -14.03 10.48
N LEU A 68 0.59 -13.79 9.39
CA LEU A 68 0.07 -13.07 8.23
C LEU A 68 -0.46 -14.03 7.16
N GLY A 69 -1.59 -13.68 6.56
CA GLY A 69 -2.07 -14.20 5.29
C GLY A 69 -1.76 -13.23 4.15
N ARG A 70 -1.82 -13.70 2.91
CA ARG A 70 -1.53 -12.90 1.71
C ARG A 70 -2.65 -13.00 0.68
N GLY A 71 -2.80 -11.92 -0.09
CA GLY A 71 -3.74 -11.87 -1.20
C GLY A 71 -3.31 -10.86 -2.26
N GLN A 72 -4.01 -10.92 -3.40
CA GLN A 72 -3.84 -9.95 -4.47
C GLN A 72 -5.13 -9.76 -5.25
N LEU A 73 -5.28 -8.59 -5.87
CA LEU A 73 -6.36 -8.26 -6.79
C LEU A 73 -5.82 -7.47 -7.98
N ASP A 74 -6.36 -7.72 -9.16
CA ASP A 74 -6.11 -6.91 -10.34
C ASP A 74 -7.23 -5.90 -10.52
N TYR A 75 -6.88 -4.64 -10.79
CA TYR A 75 -7.79 -3.53 -11.02
C TYR A 75 -7.73 -3.04 -12.45
N ALA A 76 -8.90 -2.81 -13.06
CA ALA A 76 -9.05 -2.08 -14.30
C ALA A 76 -9.17 -0.57 -14.00
N ALA A 77 -8.16 -0.03 -13.33
CA ALA A 77 -8.08 1.36 -12.91
C ALA A 77 -6.63 1.81 -12.76
N GLU A 78 -6.43 3.13 -12.83
CA GLU A 78 -5.14 3.76 -12.53
C GLU A 78 -4.70 3.44 -11.08
N ALA A 79 -3.42 3.15 -10.88
CA ALA A 79 -2.85 2.93 -9.55
C ALA A 79 -3.11 4.12 -8.61
N ARG A 80 -3.20 5.34 -9.15
CA ARG A 80 -3.51 6.54 -8.39
C ARG A 80 -4.85 6.45 -7.67
N LEU A 81 -5.90 5.94 -8.30
CA LEU A 81 -7.22 5.83 -7.66
C LEU A 81 -7.23 4.85 -6.48
N ILE A 82 -6.41 3.79 -6.56
CA ILE A 82 -6.23 2.87 -5.44
C ILE A 82 -5.44 3.56 -4.31
N ASN A 83 -4.40 4.33 -4.66
CA ASN A 83 -3.66 5.12 -3.68
C ASN A 83 -4.58 6.14 -2.98
N ASP A 84 -5.40 6.86 -3.73
CA ASP A 84 -6.34 7.85 -3.20
C ASP A 84 -7.37 7.19 -2.23
N ASN A 85 -7.87 5.99 -2.56
CA ASN A 85 -8.75 5.20 -1.69
C ASN A 85 -8.05 4.81 -0.38
N LEU A 86 -6.79 4.35 -0.44
CA LEU A 86 -6.01 3.96 0.75
C LEU A 86 -5.56 5.16 1.60
N LEU A 87 -5.57 6.36 1.04
CA LEU A 87 -5.25 7.61 1.74
C LEU A 87 -6.47 8.27 2.39
N ASP A 88 -7.68 7.80 2.10
CA ASP A 88 -8.92 8.28 2.71
C ASP A 88 -9.79 7.11 3.21
N PHE A 89 -9.70 6.82 4.50
CA PHE A 89 -10.50 5.79 5.14
C PHE A 89 -11.90 6.26 5.59
N SER A 90 -12.36 7.43 5.20
CA SER A 90 -13.73 7.87 5.53
C SER A 90 -14.80 6.99 4.88
N HIS A 91 -14.46 6.35 3.75
CA HIS A 91 -15.35 5.42 3.05
C HIS A 91 -15.64 4.13 3.81
N LEU A 92 -14.81 3.74 4.78
CA LEU A 92 -14.94 2.45 5.49
C LEU A 92 -16.33 2.27 6.12
N THR A 93 -16.89 3.33 6.67
CA THR A 93 -18.22 3.28 7.30
C THR A 93 -19.34 2.99 6.29
N PHE A 94 -19.16 3.39 5.05
CA PHE A 94 -20.20 3.33 4.01
C PHE A 94 -20.01 2.13 3.06
N VAL A 95 -18.81 1.96 2.53
CA VAL A 95 -18.49 0.90 1.56
C VAL A 95 -18.36 -0.45 2.23
N HIS A 96 -17.75 -0.50 3.42
CA HIS A 96 -17.41 -1.73 4.13
C HIS A 96 -18.35 -2.05 5.31
N ALA A 97 -19.57 -1.55 5.29
CA ALA A 97 -20.54 -1.79 6.37
C ALA A 97 -20.81 -3.28 6.64
N GLN A 98 -20.67 -4.14 5.64
CA GLN A 98 -20.90 -5.59 5.71
C GLN A 98 -19.62 -6.43 5.80
N SER A 99 -18.44 -5.84 5.61
CA SER A 99 -17.14 -6.52 5.68
C SER A 99 -16.34 -6.11 6.91
N PHE A 100 -15.60 -5.00 6.87
CA PHE A 100 -14.83 -4.53 8.03
C PHE A 100 -15.73 -4.08 9.19
N GLY A 101 -16.92 -3.53 8.89
CA GLY A 101 -17.88 -3.08 9.88
C GLY A 101 -17.29 -2.06 10.84
N SER A 102 -16.80 -0.94 10.30
CA SER A 102 -16.21 0.10 11.11
C SER A 102 -17.21 0.77 12.06
N ASP A 103 -16.69 1.35 13.13
CA ASP A 103 -17.48 2.17 14.06
C ASP A 103 -18.17 3.31 13.29
N PRO A 104 -19.45 3.64 13.56
CA PRO A 104 -20.18 4.72 12.92
C PRO A 104 -19.47 6.07 13.03
N ASP A 105 -18.68 6.29 14.09
CA ASP A 105 -17.94 7.53 14.29
C ASP A 105 -16.60 7.57 13.52
N PHE A 106 -16.19 6.47 12.89
CA PHE A 106 -14.93 6.38 12.17
C PHE A 106 -14.77 7.48 11.10
N ALA A 107 -15.83 7.73 10.33
CA ALA A 107 -15.82 8.81 9.32
C ALA A 107 -15.83 10.22 9.92
N ARG A 108 -16.25 10.37 11.19
CA ARG A 108 -16.33 11.69 11.88
C ARG A 108 -15.04 12.07 12.58
N VAL A 109 -14.23 11.08 12.97
CA VAL A 109 -12.96 11.29 13.67
C VAL A 109 -11.85 11.45 12.64
N LEU A 110 -11.42 12.69 12.40
CA LEU A 110 -10.31 12.96 11.50
C LEU A 110 -8.98 12.41 12.05
N PRO A 111 -8.15 11.78 11.23
CA PRO A 111 -6.83 11.34 11.66
C PRO A 111 -5.87 12.52 11.87
N SER A 112 -4.92 12.36 12.76
CA SER A 112 -3.69 13.15 12.76
C SER A 112 -2.85 12.74 11.54
N ILE A 113 -2.34 13.74 10.77
CA ILE A 113 -1.56 13.50 9.55
C ILE A 113 -0.22 14.21 9.68
N THR A 114 0.87 13.43 9.57
CA THR A 114 2.24 13.92 9.65
C THR A 114 3.00 13.59 8.37
N PRO A 115 3.60 14.57 7.67
CA PRO A 115 4.46 14.31 6.54
C PRO A 115 5.71 13.51 6.95
N LEU A 116 6.12 12.57 6.08
CA LEU A 116 7.36 11.82 6.15
C LEU A 116 8.24 12.15 4.95
N PRO A 117 9.56 11.90 4.99
CA PRO A 117 10.45 12.16 3.84
C PRO A 117 10.01 11.47 2.56
N ARG A 118 9.38 10.30 2.66
CA ARG A 118 8.93 9.49 1.51
C ARG A 118 7.48 9.04 1.66
N GLY A 119 6.63 9.82 2.31
CA GLY A 119 5.23 9.44 2.50
C GLY A 119 4.50 10.29 3.52
N ILE A 120 3.48 9.71 4.11
CA ILE A 120 2.60 10.36 5.07
C ILE A 120 2.28 9.36 6.17
N ARG A 121 2.30 9.80 7.42
CA ARG A 121 1.83 9.03 8.58
C ARG A 121 0.44 9.49 8.97
N TYR A 122 -0.44 8.53 9.16
CA TYR A 122 -1.76 8.70 9.74
C TYR A 122 -1.81 8.06 11.12
N LEU A 123 -2.49 8.74 12.04
CA LEU A 123 -2.78 8.20 13.36
C LEU A 123 -4.20 8.58 13.74
N ARG A 124 -4.98 7.59 14.17
CA ARG A 124 -6.38 7.77 14.57
C ARG A 124 -6.67 6.98 15.83
N TRP A 125 -7.33 7.63 16.76
CA TRP A 125 -7.95 7.00 17.91
C TRP A 125 -9.45 7.18 17.83
N ILE A 126 -10.21 6.13 18.16
CA ILE A 126 -11.65 6.18 18.39
C ILE A 126 -11.86 5.76 19.82
N GLU A 127 -12.18 6.74 20.66
CA GLU A 127 -12.35 6.55 22.09
C GLU A 127 -13.73 5.97 22.42
N ASN A 128 -13.82 5.26 23.52
CA ASN A 128 -15.08 4.86 24.14
C ASN A 128 -16.02 4.12 23.17
N THR A 129 -15.46 3.22 22.36
CA THR A 129 -16.22 2.43 21.39
C THR A 129 -16.54 1.04 21.91
N PHE A 130 -17.70 0.50 21.55
CA PHE A 130 -18.11 -0.88 21.84
C PHE A 130 -17.77 -1.83 20.67
N GLY A 131 -16.71 -1.54 19.93
CA GLY A 131 -16.26 -2.28 18.77
C GLY A 131 -16.92 -1.83 17.47
N SER A 132 -16.93 -2.70 16.48
CA SER A 132 -17.49 -2.45 15.15
C SER A 132 -18.89 -3.09 15.00
N SER A 133 -19.56 -2.85 13.88
CA SER A 133 -20.84 -3.51 13.55
C SER A 133 -20.70 -5.04 13.49
N THR A 134 -19.50 -5.55 13.15
CA THR A 134 -19.23 -6.99 13.03
C THR A 134 -18.56 -7.60 14.26
N ARG A 135 -17.97 -6.79 15.16
CA ARG A 135 -17.27 -7.25 16.36
C ARG A 135 -17.56 -6.33 17.55
N LYS A 136 -18.59 -6.64 18.32
CA LYS A 136 -18.99 -5.88 19.51
C LYS A 136 -18.26 -6.35 20.76
N THR A 137 -18.06 -5.42 21.70
CA THR A 137 -17.55 -5.67 23.05
C THR A 137 -18.60 -5.25 24.09
N ASP A 138 -18.59 -5.89 25.25
CA ASP A 138 -19.51 -5.56 26.34
C ASP A 138 -19.07 -4.36 27.18
N VAL A 139 -17.78 -3.99 27.05
CA VAL A 139 -17.17 -2.85 27.76
C VAL A 139 -16.58 -1.88 26.73
N PRO A 140 -16.63 -0.57 27.04
CA PRO A 140 -16.06 0.43 26.15
C PRO A 140 -14.52 0.33 26.12
N MET A 141 -13.95 0.52 24.95
CA MET A 141 -12.53 0.43 24.67
C MET A 141 -12.07 1.60 23.80
N ASP A 142 -10.77 1.81 23.71
CA ASP A 142 -10.17 2.74 22.76
C ASP A 142 -9.57 1.96 21.57
N ASN A 143 -10.00 2.28 20.35
CA ASN A 143 -9.48 1.70 19.12
C ASN A 143 -8.35 2.57 18.56
N PHE A 144 -7.24 1.94 18.29
CA PHE A 144 -6.04 2.55 17.71
C PHE A 144 -5.84 2.09 16.26
N MET A 145 -5.49 3.03 15.40
CA MET A 145 -5.03 2.78 14.04
C MET A 145 -3.93 3.77 13.70
N ALA A 146 -2.77 3.27 13.29
CA ALA A 146 -1.73 4.07 12.70
C ALA A 146 -1.19 3.42 11.44
N TYR A 147 -0.96 4.20 10.40
CA TYR A 147 -0.31 3.69 9.20
C TYR A 147 0.60 4.72 8.54
N ASP A 148 1.67 4.22 7.96
CA ASP A 148 2.52 4.94 7.03
C ASP A 148 2.11 4.60 5.62
N TYR A 149 1.78 5.61 4.82
CA TYR A 149 1.60 5.48 3.39
C TYR A 149 2.83 6.01 2.68
N LEU A 150 3.61 5.10 2.09
CA LEU A 150 4.96 5.36 1.60
C LEU A 150 5.02 5.25 0.08
N LEU A 151 5.93 6.01 -0.54
CA LEU A 151 6.19 5.89 -1.98
C LEU A 151 6.72 4.50 -2.35
N PRO A 152 6.30 3.96 -3.51
CA PRO A 152 5.41 4.55 -4.53
C PRO A 152 3.92 4.30 -4.30
N GLY A 153 3.52 3.57 -3.28
CA GLY A 153 2.15 3.18 -2.96
C GLY A 153 2.13 2.01 -1.99
N ILE A 154 2.83 2.15 -0.87
CA ILE A 154 2.97 1.11 0.17
C ILE A 154 2.29 1.59 1.43
N LEU A 155 1.32 0.82 1.92
CA LEU A 155 0.66 1.03 3.19
C LEU A 155 1.20 0.02 4.22
N LEU A 156 1.66 0.53 5.36
CA LEU A 156 2.08 -0.27 6.52
C LEU A 156 1.23 0.16 7.71
N MET A 157 0.31 -0.70 8.16
CA MET A 157 -0.70 -0.33 9.17
C MET A 157 -0.69 -1.26 10.37
N GLN A 158 -0.65 -0.65 11.52
CA GLN A 158 -0.86 -1.25 12.83
C GLN A 158 -2.24 -0.89 13.36
N THR A 159 -3.04 -1.87 13.80
CA THR A 159 -4.30 -1.63 14.52
C THR A 159 -4.32 -2.37 15.84
N GLY A 160 -5.04 -1.82 16.81
CA GLY A 160 -5.15 -2.47 18.11
C GLY A 160 -6.33 -1.93 18.94
N VAL A 161 -6.76 -2.74 19.91
CA VAL A 161 -7.81 -2.40 20.89
C VAL A 161 -7.17 -2.32 22.26
N PHE A 162 -7.44 -1.22 22.95
CA PHE A 162 -6.80 -0.88 24.22
C PHE A 162 -7.87 -0.60 25.30
N PRO A 163 -7.50 -0.66 26.61
CA PRO A 163 -8.38 -0.24 27.68
C PRO A 163 -8.81 1.22 27.50
N LEU A 164 -10.06 1.51 27.90
CA LEU A 164 -10.60 2.86 27.89
C LEU A 164 -9.67 3.85 28.61
N GLY A 165 -9.43 5.01 28.01
CA GLY A 165 -8.55 6.06 28.50
C GLY A 165 -7.08 5.92 28.06
N THR A 166 -6.74 4.87 27.28
CA THR A 166 -5.37 4.72 26.76
C THR A 166 -5.02 5.82 25.77
N ALA A 167 -5.95 6.24 24.93
CA ALA A 167 -5.76 7.33 23.98
C ALA A 167 -5.28 8.61 24.68
N LYS A 168 -5.96 9.00 25.76
CA LYS A 168 -5.58 10.18 26.57
C LYS A 168 -4.27 9.97 27.31
N ALA A 169 -4.04 8.78 27.84
CA ALA A 169 -2.81 8.47 28.59
C ALA A 169 -1.54 8.55 27.73
N CYS A 170 -1.63 8.36 26.41
CA CYS A 170 -0.52 8.52 25.47
C CYS A 170 -0.61 9.80 24.62
N ASP A 171 -1.42 10.77 25.05
CA ASP A 171 -1.63 12.06 24.35
C ASP A 171 -1.98 11.87 22.87
N PHE A 172 -2.86 10.90 22.60
CA PHE A 172 -3.27 10.48 21.23
C PHE A 172 -2.10 10.09 20.31
N GLY A 173 -0.93 9.79 20.88
CA GLY A 173 0.23 9.27 20.19
C GLY A 173 0.18 7.75 20.01
N HIS A 174 1.34 7.14 19.73
CA HIS A 174 1.48 5.69 19.68
C HIS A 174 1.40 5.07 21.08
N PRO A 175 0.55 4.05 21.28
CA PRO A 175 0.46 3.35 22.55
C PRO A 175 1.64 2.38 22.73
N ASP A 176 1.85 1.98 23.99
CA ASP A 176 2.60 0.76 24.29
C ASP A 176 1.76 -0.45 23.81
N LEU A 177 2.20 -1.11 22.73
CA LEU A 177 1.47 -2.21 22.09
C LEU A 177 1.29 -3.42 23.02
N SER A 178 2.14 -3.59 24.02
CA SER A 178 2.00 -4.66 25.02
C SER A 178 0.75 -4.53 25.90
N ARG A 179 0.13 -3.35 25.91
CA ARG A 179 -1.12 -3.04 26.63
C ARG A 179 -2.38 -3.33 25.82
N ALA A 180 -2.27 -3.80 24.60
CA ALA A 180 -3.45 -4.20 23.81
C ALA A 180 -4.22 -5.32 24.53
N VAL A 181 -5.56 -5.31 24.41
CA VAL A 181 -6.43 -6.25 25.17
C VAL A 181 -7.39 -7.04 24.29
N GLY A 182 -7.85 -6.49 23.18
CA GLY A 182 -8.90 -7.14 22.37
C GLY A 182 -8.41 -7.67 21.03
N SER A 183 -7.50 -6.94 20.41
CA SER A 183 -6.84 -7.33 19.16
C SER A 183 -5.60 -6.48 18.96
N LEU A 184 -4.66 -7.03 18.23
CA LEU A 184 -3.52 -6.34 17.67
C LEU A 184 -3.24 -7.00 16.33
N SER A 185 -3.13 -6.23 15.26
CA SER A 185 -2.89 -6.77 13.92
C SER A 185 -2.02 -5.86 13.09
N PHE A 186 -1.38 -6.43 12.07
CA PHE A 186 -0.57 -5.71 11.10
C PHE A 186 -1.01 -6.04 9.67
N THR A 187 -0.96 -5.06 8.80
CA THR A 187 -1.15 -5.24 7.35
C THR A 187 -0.07 -4.48 6.59
N SER A 188 0.46 -5.12 5.56
CA SER A 188 1.29 -4.50 4.53
C SER A 188 0.56 -4.58 3.20
N GLN A 189 0.51 -3.48 2.46
CA GLN A 189 -0.21 -3.42 1.19
C GLN A 189 0.66 -2.68 0.17
N ALA A 190 0.59 -3.09 -1.10
CA ALA A 190 1.37 -2.50 -2.17
C ALA A 190 0.52 -2.34 -3.44
N VAL A 191 0.48 -1.13 -3.96
CA VAL A 191 -0.16 -0.80 -5.25
C VAL A 191 0.92 -0.77 -6.32
N THR A 192 0.81 -1.68 -7.30
CA THR A 192 1.78 -1.82 -8.38
C THR A 192 1.11 -1.50 -9.72
N PRO A 193 1.46 -0.40 -10.40
CA PRO A 193 0.96 -0.11 -11.72
C PRO A 193 1.42 -1.17 -12.73
N VAL A 194 0.53 -1.64 -13.60
CA VAL A 194 0.82 -2.59 -14.67
C VAL A 194 0.80 -1.87 -16.03
N THR A 195 -0.20 -1.01 -16.22
CA THR A 195 -0.32 -0.05 -17.33
C THR A 195 -0.85 1.27 -16.78
N GLU A 196 -1.08 2.25 -17.65
CA GLU A 196 -1.72 3.51 -17.27
C GLU A 196 -3.13 3.32 -16.67
N LYS A 197 -3.85 2.27 -17.07
CA LYS A 197 -5.25 2.00 -16.71
C LYS A 197 -5.46 0.67 -15.99
N THR A 198 -4.39 0.01 -15.57
CA THR A 198 -4.48 -1.23 -14.79
C THR A 198 -3.42 -1.26 -13.70
N ALA A 199 -3.78 -1.84 -12.57
CA ALA A 199 -2.87 -2.00 -11.44
C ALA A 199 -3.08 -3.35 -10.76
N ARG A 200 -2.06 -3.84 -10.09
CA ARG A 200 -2.12 -4.99 -9.20
C ARG A 200 -1.93 -4.53 -7.77
N TYR A 201 -2.84 -4.93 -6.92
CA TYR A 201 -2.84 -4.65 -5.50
C TYR A 201 -2.49 -5.92 -4.74
N PHE A 202 -1.38 -5.86 -4.00
CA PHE A 202 -0.94 -6.93 -3.12
C PHE A 202 -1.21 -6.53 -1.68
N PHE A 203 -1.57 -7.51 -0.84
CA PHE A 203 -1.79 -7.27 0.57
C PHE A 203 -1.43 -8.48 1.43
N SER A 204 -1.00 -8.20 2.65
CA SER A 204 -0.90 -9.15 3.74
C SER A 204 -1.65 -8.61 4.95
N TRP A 205 -2.28 -9.46 5.73
CA TRP A 205 -2.93 -9.08 6.97
C TRP A 205 -3.02 -10.25 7.93
N GLY A 206 -2.92 -9.94 9.23
CA GLY A 206 -3.11 -10.98 10.24
C GLY A 206 -2.92 -10.49 11.67
N PRO A 207 -3.29 -11.32 12.65
CA PRO A 207 -3.20 -11.00 14.04
C PRO A 207 -1.77 -11.12 14.59
N HIS A 208 -1.49 -10.37 15.64
CA HIS A 208 -0.40 -10.69 16.56
C HIS A 208 -0.70 -12.02 17.28
N ARG A 209 0.31 -12.86 17.51
CA ARG A 209 0.19 -14.22 18.09
C ARG A 209 -0.50 -14.27 19.45
N ASN A 210 -0.43 -13.20 20.23
CA ASN A 210 -1.12 -13.11 21.51
C ASN A 210 -2.64 -12.94 21.37
N PHE A 211 -3.15 -12.56 20.17
CA PHE A 211 -4.54 -12.21 19.94
C PHE A 211 -5.21 -13.05 18.84
N GLY A 212 -4.51 -14.04 18.29
CA GLY A 212 -5.07 -14.90 17.29
C GLY A 212 -4.12 -16.02 16.86
N ASN A 213 -4.67 -16.87 16.01
CA ASN A 213 -4.02 -18.03 15.43
C ASN A 213 -4.26 -18.08 13.91
N GLU A 214 -3.94 -19.19 13.27
CA GLU A 214 -4.13 -19.36 11.82
C GLU A 214 -5.62 -19.27 11.40
N GLU A 215 -6.53 -19.78 12.20
CA GLU A 215 -7.97 -19.67 11.93
C GLU A 215 -8.43 -18.21 11.99
N THR A 216 -7.92 -17.45 12.97
CA THR A 216 -8.15 -15.99 13.06
C THR A 216 -7.62 -15.28 11.81
N ARG A 217 -6.38 -15.58 11.39
CA ARG A 217 -5.80 -15.06 10.13
C ARG A 217 -6.69 -15.37 8.93
N ASP A 218 -7.15 -16.61 8.80
CA ASP A 218 -7.95 -17.02 7.65
C ASP A 218 -9.32 -16.32 7.64
N GLY A 219 -9.89 -16.10 8.83
CA GLY A 219 -11.08 -15.27 9.00
C GLY A 219 -10.84 -13.83 8.55
N MET A 220 -9.76 -13.22 9.00
CA MET A 220 -9.36 -11.87 8.61
C MET A 220 -9.14 -11.77 7.09
N MET A 221 -8.47 -12.74 6.47
CA MET A 221 -8.22 -12.75 5.02
C MET A 221 -9.51 -12.89 4.21
N ARG A 222 -10.52 -13.63 4.69
CA ARG A 222 -11.84 -13.64 4.03
C ARG A 222 -12.52 -12.28 4.06
N VAL A 223 -12.46 -11.60 5.20
CA VAL A 223 -12.99 -10.23 5.32
C VAL A 223 -12.24 -9.26 4.41
N ALA A 224 -10.90 -9.34 4.36
CA ALA A 224 -10.09 -8.52 3.47
C ALA A 224 -10.44 -8.74 1.99
N ALA A 225 -10.58 -10.00 1.56
CA ALA A 225 -10.93 -10.33 0.18
C ALA A 225 -12.30 -9.76 -0.22
N GLN A 226 -13.28 -9.80 0.69
CA GLN A 226 -14.60 -9.18 0.47
C GLN A 226 -14.46 -7.67 0.37
N ALA A 227 -13.85 -7.01 1.37
CA ALA A 227 -13.73 -5.56 1.44
C ALA A 227 -12.97 -4.97 0.23
N PHE A 228 -11.84 -5.57 -0.14
CA PHE A 228 -11.07 -5.08 -1.30
C PHE A 228 -11.77 -5.37 -2.63
N THR A 229 -12.69 -6.33 -2.68
CA THR A 229 -13.58 -6.51 -3.86
C THR A 229 -14.67 -5.43 -3.91
N GLU A 230 -15.17 -4.98 -2.75
CA GLU A 230 -16.07 -3.83 -2.65
C GLU A 230 -15.36 -2.56 -3.16
N ASP A 231 -14.14 -2.29 -2.68
CA ASP A 231 -13.30 -1.18 -3.17
C ASP A 231 -13.04 -1.26 -4.67
N LYS A 232 -12.66 -2.44 -5.16
CA LYS A 232 -12.44 -2.65 -6.60
C LYS A 232 -13.64 -2.25 -7.42
N THR A 233 -14.84 -2.63 -7.00
CA THR A 233 -16.08 -2.30 -7.69
C THR A 233 -16.29 -0.78 -7.77
N MET A 234 -16.05 -0.07 -6.67
CA MET A 234 -16.19 1.38 -6.60
C MET A 234 -15.11 2.10 -7.42
N ILE A 235 -13.85 1.70 -7.27
CA ILE A 235 -12.71 2.32 -7.95
C ILE A 235 -12.80 2.13 -9.47
N GLU A 236 -13.15 0.94 -9.95
CA GLU A 236 -13.34 0.69 -11.39
C GLU A 236 -14.56 1.44 -11.95
N ALA A 237 -15.61 1.63 -11.16
CA ALA A 237 -16.73 2.49 -11.54
C ALA A 237 -16.30 3.96 -11.63
N GLN A 238 -15.53 4.44 -10.67
CA GLN A 238 -14.97 5.80 -10.68
C GLN A 238 -14.06 6.03 -11.89
N GLN A 239 -13.18 5.06 -12.23
CA GLN A 239 -12.34 5.14 -13.43
C GLN A 239 -13.17 5.33 -14.70
N ARG A 240 -14.27 4.58 -14.87
CA ARG A 240 -15.16 4.73 -16.04
C ARG A 240 -15.82 6.12 -16.11
N VAL A 241 -16.18 6.69 -14.96
CA VAL A 241 -16.75 8.05 -14.90
C VAL A 241 -15.69 9.09 -15.28
N ILE A 242 -14.48 8.97 -14.78
CA ILE A 242 -13.36 9.86 -15.11
C ILE A 242 -13.04 9.79 -16.61
N ASP A 243 -12.97 8.58 -17.18
CA ASP A 243 -12.70 8.40 -18.60
C ASP A 243 -13.82 8.99 -19.50
N GLY A 244 -15.07 8.96 -19.03
CA GLY A 244 -16.20 9.56 -19.72
C GLY A 244 -16.33 11.08 -19.54
N SER A 245 -15.60 11.67 -18.59
CA SER A 245 -15.71 13.10 -18.24
C SER A 245 -14.35 13.67 -17.85
N PRO A 246 -13.36 13.70 -18.75
CA PRO A 246 -11.97 14.06 -18.44
C PRO A 246 -11.82 15.51 -17.94
N ASP A 247 -12.75 16.40 -18.27
CA ASP A 247 -12.72 17.80 -17.86
C ASP A 247 -13.47 18.07 -16.53
N ALA A 248 -14.04 17.01 -15.90
CA ALA A 248 -14.75 17.16 -14.65
C ALA A 248 -13.80 17.57 -13.52
N GLN A 249 -14.18 18.59 -12.79
CA GLN A 249 -13.41 19.05 -11.63
C GLN A 249 -13.68 18.15 -10.42
N VAL A 250 -12.61 17.74 -9.75
CA VAL A 250 -12.70 17.02 -8.47
C VAL A 250 -12.97 18.05 -7.35
N MET A 251 -13.96 17.78 -6.52
CA MET A 251 -14.26 18.58 -5.34
C MET A 251 -13.58 17.97 -4.12
N PRO A 252 -12.50 18.55 -3.59
CA PRO A 252 -11.83 18.03 -2.42
C PRO A 252 -12.65 18.27 -1.15
N THR A 253 -12.57 17.32 -0.22
CA THR A 253 -13.17 17.40 1.11
C THR A 253 -12.09 17.52 2.19
N ALA A 254 -12.49 17.64 3.47
CA ALA A 254 -11.54 17.63 4.59
C ALA A 254 -10.77 16.31 4.70
N HIS A 255 -11.35 15.21 4.23
CA HIS A 255 -10.74 13.87 4.23
C HIS A 255 -9.61 13.73 3.20
N ASP A 256 -9.64 14.52 2.12
CA ASP A 256 -8.63 14.47 1.05
C ASP A 256 -7.29 15.16 1.40
N LYS A 257 -7.12 15.62 2.65
CA LYS A 257 -5.87 16.25 3.07
C LYS A 257 -4.65 15.38 2.81
N GLY A 258 -4.72 14.11 3.14
CA GLY A 258 -3.63 13.17 2.92
C GLY A 258 -3.41 12.86 1.45
N VAL A 259 -4.47 12.63 0.69
CA VAL A 259 -4.45 12.48 -0.77
C VAL A 259 -3.72 13.67 -1.41
N THR A 260 -4.08 14.89 -1.04
CA THR A 260 -3.46 16.11 -1.55
C THR A 260 -1.96 16.18 -1.21
N LEU A 261 -1.58 15.87 0.03
CA LEU A 261 -0.17 15.90 0.45
C LEU A 261 0.67 14.84 -0.26
N PHE A 262 0.15 13.63 -0.39
CA PHE A 262 0.86 12.54 -1.06
C PHE A 262 1.02 12.79 -2.55
N ASN A 263 -0.03 13.25 -3.23
CA ASN A 263 0.04 13.58 -4.65
C ASN A 263 1.01 14.75 -4.93
N ARG A 264 1.10 15.75 -4.04
CA ARG A 264 2.12 16.81 -4.13
C ARG A 264 3.54 16.27 -3.95
N LEU A 265 3.74 15.33 -3.02
CA LEU A 265 5.03 14.67 -2.83
C LEU A 265 5.46 13.91 -4.09
N ILE A 266 4.58 13.11 -4.69
CA ILE A 266 4.84 12.40 -5.95
C ILE A 266 5.22 13.41 -7.04
N ALA A 267 4.40 14.44 -7.25
CA ALA A 267 4.64 15.44 -8.29
C ALA A 267 5.99 16.15 -8.13
N SER A 268 6.36 16.47 -6.89
CA SER A 268 7.68 17.08 -6.58
C SER A 268 8.83 16.16 -6.92
N MET A 269 8.73 14.86 -6.59
CA MET A 269 9.80 13.90 -6.86
C MET A 269 9.92 13.56 -8.34
N VAL A 270 8.80 13.44 -9.06
CA VAL A 270 8.79 13.25 -10.52
C VAL A 270 9.45 14.44 -11.20
N LYS A 271 9.12 15.66 -10.78
CA LYS A 271 9.74 16.87 -11.33
C LYS A 271 11.27 16.88 -11.12
N GLN A 272 11.72 16.56 -9.90
CA GLN A 272 13.14 16.46 -9.59
C GLN A 272 13.84 15.42 -10.47
N GLU A 273 13.25 14.24 -10.63
CA GLU A 273 13.82 13.17 -11.48
C GLU A 273 13.93 13.62 -12.95
N GLN A 274 12.91 14.31 -13.47
CA GLN A 274 12.93 14.85 -14.85
C GLN A 274 14.02 15.91 -15.04
N GLU A 275 14.19 16.82 -14.09
CA GLU A 275 15.23 17.85 -14.11
C GLU A 275 16.65 17.23 -14.10
N GLU A 276 16.87 16.19 -13.28
CA GLU A 276 18.14 15.45 -13.24
C GLU A 276 18.41 14.70 -14.55
N GLN A 277 17.39 14.12 -15.19
CA GLN A 277 17.52 13.45 -16.48
C GLN A 277 17.90 14.44 -17.58
N LEU A 278 17.21 15.56 -17.66
CA LEU A 278 17.48 16.62 -18.63
C LEU A 278 18.91 17.17 -18.49
N SER A 279 19.36 17.40 -17.27
CA SER A 279 20.74 17.87 -17.01
C SER A 279 21.79 16.88 -17.52
N LYS A 280 21.60 15.58 -17.28
CA LYS A 280 22.49 14.54 -17.78
C LYS A 280 22.51 14.42 -19.32
N GLU A 281 21.36 14.64 -19.97
CA GLU A 281 21.27 14.65 -21.44
C GLU A 281 22.02 15.84 -22.03
N LEU A 282 21.87 17.01 -21.44
CA LEU A 282 22.61 18.22 -21.86
C LEU A 282 24.13 18.04 -21.72
N GLU A 283 24.62 17.47 -20.63
CA GLU A 283 26.05 17.19 -20.42
C GLU A 283 26.59 16.21 -21.47
N ARG A 284 25.83 15.19 -21.88
CA ARG A 284 26.21 14.24 -22.92
C ARG A 284 26.25 14.86 -24.33
N THR A 285 25.49 15.91 -24.58
CA THR A 285 25.40 16.57 -25.89
C THR A 285 26.52 17.59 -26.08
N VAL A 286 27.11 18.06 -24.98
CA VAL A 286 28.21 19.08 -24.99
C VAL A 286 29.60 18.43 -24.93
N SER A 287 29.69 17.16 -24.56
CA SER A 287 30.91 16.35 -24.54
C SER A 287 31.08 15.56 -25.84
#